data_f27b876c28394e3da348050cc0413e5f
#
_entry.id   f27b876c28394e3da348050cc0413e5f
#
_cell.length_a   1.000
_cell.length_b   1.000
_cell.length_c   1.000
_cell.angle_alpha   90.00
_cell.angle_beta   90.00
_cell.angle_gamma   90.00
#
_symmetry.space_group_name_H-M   'P 1'
#
loop_
_entity.id
_entity.type
_entity.pdbx_description
1 polymer ?
#
loop_
_entity_poly.entity_id
_entity_poly.type
_entity_poly.pdbx_seq_one_letter_code
_entity_poly.pdbx_strand_id
1 'polypeptide(L)'
;TAKPIVVVGSMRPGTALSADGALNLVDAVTVAAAQDAQGKGVLVTMNDEIQSARDVNKDVNIQTGAFKSQWGPLGMVVEGRNYWFRTLDKRHTTRSEFDIDTLDKLPQVDIVYAYGSVQPTALDALVSAGSQAIIHAGTGNGSVADRMVPALQRARAGGVLIVRASRVPYGFVLRNAEQPDDKYDWVVAHDMRPEKARILTMLALTKTRDTRELQRMFWEY
;
A
#
# COMPACT_ATOMS: atom_id res chain seq x y z
N THR A 1 -11.51 -10.39 -11.73
CA THR A 1 -12.80 -10.95 -11.29
C THR A 1 -13.61 -9.91 -10.53
N ALA A 2 -14.94 -9.96 -10.61
CA ALA A 2 -15.84 -9.16 -9.79
C ALA A 2 -16.24 -9.87 -8.48
N LYS A 3 -15.84 -11.14 -8.31
CA LYS A 3 -16.14 -11.90 -7.10
C LYS A 3 -15.50 -11.22 -5.87
N PRO A 4 -16.18 -11.15 -4.73
CA PRO A 4 -15.60 -10.68 -3.49
C PRO A 4 -14.42 -11.56 -3.09
N ILE A 5 -13.32 -10.92 -2.69
CA ILE A 5 -12.18 -11.57 -2.03
C ILE A 5 -12.09 -10.94 -0.66
N VAL A 6 -12.25 -11.75 0.37
CA VAL A 6 -12.25 -11.26 1.75
C VAL A 6 -11.10 -11.91 2.51
N VAL A 7 -10.22 -11.09 3.03
CA VAL A 7 -9.11 -11.48 3.90
C VAL A 7 -9.56 -11.30 5.34
N VAL A 8 -9.28 -12.29 6.18
CA VAL A 8 -9.67 -12.31 7.58
C VAL A 8 -8.53 -12.84 8.45
N GLY A 9 -8.53 -12.46 9.70
CA GLY A 9 -7.59 -12.94 10.70
C GLY A 9 -8.13 -12.75 12.12
N SER A 10 -7.28 -12.94 13.11
CA SER A 10 -7.59 -12.66 14.50
C SER A 10 -6.41 -12.02 15.22
N MET A 11 -6.69 -11.26 16.25
CA MET A 11 -5.68 -10.64 17.12
C MET A 11 -5.46 -11.42 18.41
N ARG A 12 -6.41 -12.27 18.80
CA ARG A 12 -6.36 -13.10 20.02
C ARG A 12 -6.30 -14.58 19.67
N PRO A 13 -5.53 -15.38 20.43
CA PRO A 13 -5.58 -16.83 20.30
C PRO A 13 -7.01 -17.36 20.55
N GLY A 14 -7.40 -18.43 19.84
CA GLY A 14 -8.74 -19.00 19.96
C GLY A 14 -9.12 -19.48 21.37
N THR A 15 -8.14 -19.69 22.25
CA THR A 15 -8.30 -20.08 23.66
C THR A 15 -8.39 -18.89 24.61
N ALA A 16 -8.19 -17.66 24.14
CA ALA A 16 -8.26 -16.47 24.97
C ALA A 16 -9.70 -16.09 25.31
N LEU A 17 -9.88 -15.41 26.46
CA LEU A 17 -11.17 -14.76 26.75
C LEU A 17 -11.47 -13.71 25.69
N SER A 18 -12.72 -13.71 25.22
CA SER A 18 -13.14 -12.81 24.12
C SER A 18 -12.26 -12.94 22.88
N ALA A 19 -11.90 -14.17 22.48
CA ALA A 19 -11.23 -14.45 21.23
C ALA A 19 -12.06 -13.91 20.06
N ASP A 20 -11.42 -13.16 19.16
CA ASP A 20 -12.10 -12.45 18.07
C ASP A 20 -12.22 -13.30 16.78
N GLY A 21 -11.48 -14.41 16.67
CA GLY A 21 -11.34 -15.15 15.42
C GLY A 21 -12.64 -15.74 14.88
N ALA A 22 -13.49 -16.32 15.77
CA ALA A 22 -14.72 -16.96 15.33
C ALA A 22 -15.72 -15.95 14.75
N LEU A 23 -15.90 -14.79 15.39
CA LEU A 23 -16.78 -13.73 14.90
C LEU A 23 -16.22 -13.13 13.60
N ASN A 24 -14.93 -12.79 13.57
CA ASN A 24 -14.28 -12.27 12.36
C ASN A 24 -14.48 -13.21 11.17
N LEU A 25 -14.40 -14.53 11.38
CA LEU A 25 -14.61 -15.51 10.31
C LEU A 25 -16.05 -15.53 9.81
N VAL A 26 -17.04 -15.49 10.72
CA VAL A 26 -18.47 -15.42 10.37
C VAL A 26 -18.74 -14.14 9.56
N ASP A 27 -18.24 -13.01 10.01
CA ASP A 27 -18.38 -11.73 9.31
C ASP A 27 -17.73 -11.76 7.91
N ALA A 28 -16.54 -12.33 7.79
CA ALA A 28 -15.88 -12.47 6.52
C ALA A 28 -16.66 -13.34 5.53
N VAL A 29 -17.25 -14.44 5.99
CA VAL A 29 -18.12 -15.30 5.17
C VAL A 29 -19.40 -14.56 4.77
N THR A 30 -20.00 -13.81 5.70
CA THR A 30 -21.17 -12.95 5.43
C THR A 30 -20.87 -11.95 4.30
N VAL A 31 -19.73 -11.26 4.39
CA VAL A 31 -19.32 -10.31 3.34
C VAL A 31 -19.02 -11.03 2.02
N ALA A 32 -18.30 -12.16 2.05
CA ALA A 32 -17.93 -12.89 0.84
C ALA A 32 -19.13 -13.48 0.09
N ALA A 33 -20.18 -13.87 0.82
CA ALA A 33 -21.41 -14.43 0.25
C ALA A 33 -22.38 -13.36 -0.27
N ALA A 34 -22.16 -12.09 0.09
CA ALA A 34 -23.11 -11.02 -0.20
C ALA A 34 -22.98 -10.52 -1.66
N GLN A 35 -24.12 -10.37 -2.31
CA GLN A 35 -24.16 -9.84 -3.68
C GLN A 35 -23.68 -8.37 -3.76
N ASP A 36 -23.96 -7.59 -2.73
CA ASP A 36 -23.59 -6.17 -2.64
C ASP A 36 -22.08 -5.94 -2.37
N ALA A 37 -21.32 -7.01 -2.07
CA ALA A 37 -19.86 -6.98 -1.98
C ALA A 37 -19.16 -7.18 -3.33
N GLN A 38 -19.89 -7.56 -4.37
CA GLN A 38 -19.31 -7.76 -5.70
C GLN A 38 -18.71 -6.45 -6.27
N GLY A 39 -17.57 -6.58 -6.90
CA GLY A 39 -16.88 -5.45 -7.54
C GLY A 39 -16.23 -4.44 -6.58
N LYS A 40 -16.24 -4.69 -5.26
CA LYS A 40 -15.64 -3.79 -4.26
C LYS A 40 -14.14 -4.00 -4.03
N GLY A 41 -13.52 -4.89 -4.80
CA GLY A 41 -12.09 -5.20 -4.68
C GLY A 41 -11.80 -6.25 -3.62
N VAL A 42 -10.56 -6.25 -3.12
CA VAL A 42 -10.16 -7.09 -2.00
C VAL A 42 -10.52 -6.37 -0.70
N LEU A 43 -11.28 -7.06 0.13
CA LEU A 43 -11.78 -6.56 1.42
C LEU A 43 -11.03 -7.23 2.57
N VAL A 44 -10.92 -6.54 3.68
CA VAL A 44 -10.41 -7.08 4.94
C VAL A 44 -11.49 -6.91 5.99
N THR A 45 -11.94 -8.02 6.58
CA THR A 45 -13.01 -7.99 7.58
C THR A 45 -12.45 -8.45 8.91
N MET A 46 -12.40 -7.56 9.86
CA MET A 46 -11.96 -7.79 11.24
C MET A 46 -12.61 -6.77 12.18
N ASN A 47 -12.96 -7.21 13.39
CA ASN A 47 -13.52 -6.35 14.43
C ASN A 47 -14.77 -5.61 13.94
N ASP A 48 -15.68 -6.34 13.29
CA ASP A 48 -16.93 -5.89 12.68
C ASP A 48 -16.77 -4.87 11.52
N GLU A 49 -15.56 -4.41 11.23
CA GLU A 49 -15.28 -3.45 10.17
C GLU A 49 -14.96 -4.13 8.83
N ILE A 50 -15.48 -3.57 7.73
CA ILE A 50 -15.14 -3.95 6.36
C ILE A 50 -14.20 -2.88 5.80
N GLN A 51 -12.93 -3.23 5.62
CA GLN A 51 -11.88 -2.34 5.14
C GLN A 51 -11.52 -2.66 3.69
N SER A 52 -11.04 -1.64 2.95
CA SER A 52 -10.36 -1.89 1.68
C SER A 52 -8.94 -2.42 1.92
N ALA A 53 -8.54 -3.50 1.25
CA ALA A 53 -7.17 -3.99 1.31
C ALA A 53 -6.14 -2.98 0.77
N ARG A 54 -6.56 -2.05 -0.09
CA ARG A 54 -5.72 -0.94 -0.56
C ARG A 54 -5.31 -0.01 0.59
N ASP A 55 -6.25 0.31 1.47
CA ASP A 55 -6.08 1.38 2.46
C ASP A 55 -5.68 0.86 3.84
N VAL A 56 -6.16 -0.34 4.20
CA VAL A 56 -6.01 -0.88 5.55
C VAL A 56 -4.55 -1.16 5.90
N ASN A 57 -4.17 -0.82 7.12
CA ASN A 57 -2.88 -1.16 7.70
C ASN A 57 -3.05 -1.65 9.14
N LYS A 58 -2.08 -2.40 9.63
CA LYS A 58 -2.03 -2.77 11.05
C LYS A 58 -1.34 -1.64 11.82
N ASP A 59 -2.13 -0.72 12.35
CA ASP A 59 -1.61 0.48 13.03
C ASP A 59 -1.36 0.25 14.53
N VAL A 60 -2.00 -0.77 15.11
CA VAL A 60 -1.84 -1.16 16.52
C VAL A 60 -1.47 -2.64 16.59
N ASN A 61 -0.52 -2.99 17.46
CA ASN A 61 0.03 -4.35 17.50
C ASN A 61 -0.76 -5.36 18.37
N ILE A 62 -1.61 -4.93 19.31
CA ILE A 62 -2.22 -5.82 20.33
C ILE A 62 -3.76 -5.78 20.31
N GLN A 63 -4.39 -4.66 20.01
CA GLN A 63 -5.86 -4.50 20.11
C GLN A 63 -6.60 -5.26 19.01
N THR A 64 -7.85 -5.70 19.26
CA THR A 64 -8.70 -6.35 18.24
C THR A 64 -8.97 -5.42 17.06
N GLY A 65 -9.21 -4.13 17.31
CA GLY A 65 -9.33 -3.09 16.28
C GLY A 65 -7.98 -2.59 15.75
N ALA A 66 -7.02 -3.50 15.51
CA ALA A 66 -5.66 -3.15 15.10
C ALA A 66 -5.54 -2.70 13.64
N PHE A 67 -6.44 -3.14 12.79
CA PHE A 67 -6.42 -2.83 11.36
C PHE A 67 -7.30 -1.60 11.08
N LYS A 68 -6.67 -0.55 10.58
CA LYS A 68 -7.30 0.75 10.35
C LYS A 68 -6.95 1.29 8.96
N SER A 69 -7.84 2.12 8.42
CA SER A 69 -7.59 2.94 7.24
C SER A 69 -7.67 4.42 7.63
N GLN A 70 -6.78 5.24 7.11
CA GLN A 70 -6.87 6.70 7.30
C GLN A 70 -8.17 7.29 6.73
N TRP A 71 -8.79 6.60 5.79
CA TRP A 71 -10.04 7.01 5.16
C TRP A 71 -11.28 6.38 5.81
N GLY A 72 -11.11 5.60 6.87
CA GLY A 72 -12.15 4.84 7.55
C GLY A 72 -12.56 3.56 6.83
N PRO A 73 -13.42 2.73 7.45
CA PRO A 73 -13.93 1.51 6.86
C PRO A 73 -14.86 1.80 5.66
N LEU A 74 -14.99 0.83 4.77
CA LEU A 74 -16.01 0.85 3.71
C LEU A 74 -17.41 0.59 4.27
N GLY A 75 -17.50 -0.17 5.35
CA GLY A 75 -18.73 -0.55 6.00
C GLY A 75 -18.48 -1.33 7.28
N MET A 76 -19.54 -1.91 7.81
CA MET A 76 -19.53 -2.78 8.99
C MET A 76 -20.42 -3.99 8.76
N VAL A 77 -20.15 -5.07 9.49
CA VAL A 77 -21.06 -6.21 9.66
C VAL A 77 -21.71 -6.09 11.02
N VAL A 78 -23.02 -6.08 11.07
CA VAL A 78 -23.78 -6.06 12.33
C VAL A 78 -24.88 -7.11 12.25
N GLU A 79 -24.93 -8.02 13.20
CA GLU A 79 -25.93 -9.09 13.26
C GLU A 79 -26.06 -9.88 11.94
N GLY A 80 -24.93 -10.17 11.29
CA GLY A 80 -24.88 -10.93 10.05
C GLY A 80 -25.36 -10.15 8.81
N ARG A 81 -25.38 -8.83 8.85
CA ARG A 81 -25.75 -7.95 7.74
C ARG A 81 -24.66 -6.93 7.45
N ASN A 82 -24.42 -6.66 6.16
CA ASN A 82 -23.47 -5.65 5.71
C ASN A 82 -24.15 -4.27 5.68
N TYR A 83 -23.44 -3.28 6.23
CA TYR A 83 -23.83 -1.87 6.17
C TYR A 83 -22.68 -1.10 5.50
N TRP A 84 -22.91 -0.58 4.30
CA TRP A 84 -21.91 0.13 3.52
C TRP A 84 -22.02 1.64 3.72
N PHE A 85 -20.90 2.31 3.96
CA PHE A 85 -20.84 3.75 4.23
C PHE A 85 -20.18 4.52 3.09
N ARG A 86 -19.20 3.92 2.40
CA ARG A 86 -18.50 4.51 1.28
C ARG A 86 -18.02 3.45 0.28
N THR A 87 -17.57 3.91 -0.87
CA THR A 87 -16.92 3.08 -1.89
C THR A 87 -15.48 3.52 -2.08
N LEU A 88 -14.64 2.63 -2.60
CA LEU A 88 -13.31 2.97 -3.06
C LEU A 88 -13.41 3.61 -4.44
N ASP A 89 -13.02 4.89 -4.55
CA ASP A 89 -13.05 5.63 -5.82
C ASP A 89 -11.86 5.29 -6.73
N LYS A 90 -10.78 4.81 -6.16
CA LYS A 90 -9.57 4.42 -6.87
C LYS A 90 -9.82 3.29 -7.87
N ARG A 91 -8.99 3.20 -8.91
CA ARG A 91 -9.05 2.15 -9.92
C ARG A 91 -8.69 0.80 -9.30
N HIS A 92 -9.54 -0.21 -9.49
CA HIS A 92 -9.33 -1.55 -8.94
C HIS A 92 -10.16 -2.62 -9.68
N THR A 93 -9.98 -3.88 -9.32
CA THR A 93 -10.76 -5.04 -9.74
C THR A 93 -10.81 -5.16 -11.27
N THR A 94 -11.98 -5.13 -11.88
CA THR A 94 -12.16 -5.25 -13.34
C THR A 94 -11.73 -4.02 -14.12
N ARG A 95 -11.48 -2.91 -13.45
CA ARG A 95 -10.93 -1.68 -14.06
C ARG A 95 -9.40 -1.62 -14.02
N SER A 96 -8.75 -2.60 -13.37
CA SER A 96 -7.28 -2.67 -13.32
C SER A 96 -6.69 -2.89 -14.70
N GLU A 97 -5.57 -2.24 -14.98
CA GLU A 97 -4.78 -2.48 -16.19
C GLU A 97 -3.75 -3.61 -16.00
N PHE A 98 -3.59 -4.10 -14.77
CA PHE A 98 -2.66 -5.17 -14.46
C PHE A 98 -3.32 -6.54 -14.64
N ASP A 99 -2.63 -7.42 -15.37
CA ASP A 99 -2.97 -8.82 -15.51
C ASP A 99 -1.84 -9.65 -14.87
N ILE A 100 -2.14 -10.26 -13.73
CA ILE A 100 -1.15 -11.03 -12.97
C ILE A 100 -1.04 -12.48 -13.44
N ASP A 101 -2.00 -12.98 -14.23
CA ASP A 101 -2.01 -14.35 -14.71
C ASP A 101 -0.91 -14.61 -15.75
N THR A 102 -0.38 -13.54 -16.34
CA THR A 102 0.69 -13.59 -17.35
C THR A 102 2.10 -13.35 -16.75
N LEU A 103 2.21 -13.21 -15.43
CA LEU A 103 3.46 -12.83 -14.75
C LEU A 103 4.12 -14.04 -14.09
N ASP A 104 5.28 -14.43 -14.59
CA ASP A 104 6.12 -15.45 -13.95
C ASP A 104 6.89 -14.89 -12.74
N LYS A 105 7.31 -13.63 -12.80
CA LYS A 105 8.14 -12.99 -11.79
C LYS A 105 7.86 -11.49 -11.70
N LEU A 106 7.80 -10.97 -10.48
CA LEU A 106 7.74 -9.53 -10.25
C LEU A 106 9.14 -8.93 -10.13
N PRO A 107 9.34 -7.69 -10.62
CA PRO A 107 10.59 -6.95 -10.44
C PRO A 107 10.95 -6.76 -8.98
N GLN A 108 12.25 -6.74 -8.67
CA GLN A 108 12.72 -6.43 -7.32
C GLN A 108 12.54 -4.94 -7.03
N VAL A 109 11.81 -4.64 -5.95
CA VAL A 109 11.59 -3.28 -5.43
C VAL A 109 11.82 -3.32 -3.93
N ASP A 110 12.64 -2.43 -3.42
CA ASP A 110 13.02 -2.41 -2.00
C ASP A 110 12.64 -1.09 -1.34
N ILE A 111 12.58 -1.09 0.01
CA ILE A 111 12.21 0.07 0.81
C ILE A 111 13.41 0.52 1.62
N VAL A 112 13.69 1.83 1.59
CA VAL A 112 14.70 2.48 2.43
C VAL A 112 14.00 3.47 3.36
N TYR A 113 14.05 3.21 4.66
CA TYR A 113 13.44 4.07 5.67
C TYR A 113 14.36 5.22 6.08
N ALA A 114 13.79 6.41 6.18
CA ALA A 114 14.46 7.58 6.75
C ALA A 114 14.49 7.53 8.28
N TYR A 115 15.65 7.86 8.84
CA TYR A 115 15.86 8.02 10.28
C TYR A 115 16.99 9.02 10.53
N GLY A 116 17.17 9.44 11.78
CA GLY A 116 18.25 10.37 12.14
C GLY A 116 19.62 9.82 11.73
N SER A 117 20.43 10.64 11.09
CA SER A 117 21.77 10.26 10.60
C SER A 117 21.83 9.11 9.60
N VAL A 118 20.73 8.83 8.88
CA VAL A 118 20.68 7.81 7.81
C VAL A 118 21.83 7.99 6.83
N GLN A 119 22.46 6.88 6.42
CA GLN A 119 23.56 6.85 5.45
C GLN A 119 23.10 6.15 4.15
N PRO A 120 23.70 6.45 3.01
CA PRO A 120 23.35 5.81 1.73
C PRO A 120 23.71 4.33 1.64
N THR A 121 24.44 3.78 2.60
CA THR A 121 24.96 2.41 2.55
C THR A 121 23.91 1.35 2.22
N ALA A 122 22.73 1.41 2.86
CA ALA A 122 21.64 0.47 2.58
C ALA A 122 21.08 0.66 1.15
N LEU A 123 20.92 1.90 0.71
CA LEU A 123 20.50 2.22 -0.66
C LEU A 123 21.50 1.66 -1.69
N ASP A 124 22.78 1.95 -1.52
CA ASP A 124 23.83 1.51 -2.44
C ASP A 124 23.93 -0.02 -2.50
N ALA A 125 23.76 -0.70 -1.36
CA ALA A 125 23.74 -2.17 -1.29
C ALA A 125 22.52 -2.76 -2.04
N LEU A 126 21.33 -2.20 -1.87
CA LEU A 126 20.11 -2.66 -2.55
C LEU A 126 20.21 -2.43 -4.07
N VAL A 127 20.71 -1.29 -4.50
CA VAL A 127 20.97 -1.00 -5.92
C VAL A 127 21.98 -2.01 -6.49
N SER A 128 23.06 -2.29 -5.77
CA SER A 128 24.07 -3.28 -6.19
C SER A 128 23.52 -4.71 -6.22
N ALA A 129 22.51 -5.02 -5.40
CA ALA A 129 21.80 -6.30 -5.38
C ALA A 129 20.75 -6.43 -6.49
N GLY A 130 20.55 -5.40 -7.33
CA GLY A 130 19.68 -5.45 -8.49
C GLY A 130 18.27 -4.89 -8.28
N SER A 131 18.04 -4.08 -7.25
CA SER A 131 16.76 -3.36 -7.10
C SER A 131 16.47 -2.51 -8.33
N GLN A 132 15.28 -2.68 -8.89
CA GLN A 132 14.82 -1.94 -10.05
C GLN A 132 14.10 -0.63 -9.68
N ALA A 133 13.62 -0.55 -8.46
CA ALA A 133 13.10 0.67 -7.86
C ALA A 133 13.34 0.68 -6.34
N ILE A 134 13.45 1.88 -5.79
CA ILE A 134 13.56 2.14 -4.35
C ILE A 134 12.37 2.98 -3.91
N ILE A 135 11.67 2.49 -2.91
CA ILE A 135 10.67 3.28 -2.18
C ILE A 135 11.40 3.95 -1.03
N HIS A 136 11.59 5.26 -1.12
CA HIS A 136 12.15 6.04 -0.02
C HIS A 136 11.04 6.41 0.97
N ALA A 137 11.00 5.75 2.10
CA ALA A 137 10.02 5.98 3.18
C ALA A 137 10.50 7.15 4.06
N GLY A 138 10.21 8.38 3.64
CA GLY A 138 10.59 9.62 4.30
C GLY A 138 9.79 9.91 5.57
N THR A 139 10.15 10.97 6.25
CA THR A 139 9.35 11.57 7.33
C THR A 139 8.37 12.59 6.75
N GLY A 140 7.34 12.98 7.50
CA GLY A 140 6.40 14.03 7.08
C GLY A 140 5.90 13.85 5.66
N ASN A 141 6.08 14.85 4.82
CA ASN A 141 5.70 14.84 3.40
C ASN A 141 6.69 14.04 2.49
N GLY A 142 7.21 12.93 2.98
CA GLY A 142 8.20 12.12 2.26
C GLY A 142 9.58 12.79 2.19
N SER A 143 9.96 13.53 3.22
CA SER A 143 11.23 14.27 3.29
C SER A 143 12.44 13.36 3.10
N VAL A 144 13.42 13.84 2.36
CA VAL A 144 14.67 13.16 2.07
C VAL A 144 15.81 13.93 2.72
N ALA A 145 16.61 13.26 3.53
CA ALA A 145 17.80 13.88 4.12
C ALA A 145 18.79 14.32 3.03
N ASP A 146 19.38 15.52 3.14
CA ASP A 146 20.27 16.10 2.12
C ASP A 146 21.39 15.14 1.70
N ARG A 147 21.96 14.40 2.66
CA ARG A 147 23.01 13.41 2.39
C ARG A 147 22.55 12.22 1.54
N MET A 148 21.24 11.93 1.51
CA MET A 148 20.65 10.85 0.70
C MET A 148 20.37 11.29 -0.74
N VAL A 149 20.12 12.58 -0.98
CA VAL A 149 19.74 13.10 -2.30
C VAL A 149 20.76 12.71 -3.39
N PRO A 150 22.08 12.91 -3.22
CA PRO A 150 23.06 12.53 -4.25
C PRO A 150 23.07 11.03 -4.56
N ALA A 151 22.85 10.17 -3.56
CA ALA A 151 22.81 8.72 -3.76
C ALA A 151 21.54 8.29 -4.52
N LEU A 152 20.38 8.85 -4.18
CA LEU A 152 19.13 8.62 -4.91
C LEU A 152 19.22 9.12 -6.35
N GLN A 153 19.87 10.26 -6.59
CA GLN A 153 20.09 10.78 -7.94
C GLN A 153 21.01 9.85 -8.75
N ARG A 154 22.11 9.34 -8.17
CA ARG A 154 22.96 8.35 -8.82
C ARG A 154 22.21 7.07 -9.17
N ALA A 155 21.41 6.55 -8.23
CA ALA A 155 20.57 5.38 -8.46
C ALA A 155 19.60 5.63 -9.63
N ARG A 156 18.95 6.82 -9.67
CA ARG A 156 18.05 7.20 -10.77
C ARG A 156 18.79 7.30 -12.11
N ALA A 157 19.94 7.92 -12.13
CA ALA A 157 20.78 8.00 -13.33
C ALA A 157 21.23 6.61 -13.83
N GLY A 158 21.41 5.66 -12.93
CA GLY A 158 21.67 4.25 -13.22
C GLY A 158 20.43 3.45 -13.65
N GLY A 159 19.26 4.09 -13.81
CA GLY A 159 18.03 3.44 -14.28
C GLY A 159 17.13 2.89 -13.17
N VAL A 160 17.49 3.03 -11.88
CA VAL A 160 16.65 2.64 -10.76
C VAL A 160 15.57 3.70 -10.52
N LEU A 161 14.31 3.31 -10.47
CA LEU A 161 13.21 4.24 -10.19
C LEU A 161 13.20 4.63 -8.70
N ILE A 162 12.90 5.89 -8.43
CA ILE A 162 12.78 6.43 -7.07
C ILE A 162 11.34 6.84 -6.83
N VAL A 163 10.73 6.26 -5.80
CA VAL A 163 9.38 6.59 -5.35
C VAL A 163 9.45 7.14 -3.92
N ARG A 164 9.11 8.41 -3.74
CA ARG A 164 9.02 9.02 -2.41
C ARG A 164 7.69 8.66 -1.77
N ALA A 165 7.74 8.06 -0.59
CA ALA A 165 6.61 7.73 0.25
C ALA A 165 6.83 8.32 1.66
N SER A 166 5.81 8.31 2.49
CA SER A 166 5.93 8.69 3.89
C SER A 166 5.83 7.47 4.80
N ARG A 167 6.70 7.39 5.82
CA ARG A 167 6.55 6.44 6.92
C ARG A 167 5.50 6.86 7.96
N VAL A 168 5.02 8.10 7.85
CA VAL A 168 3.92 8.61 8.70
C VAL A 168 2.63 7.90 8.29
N PRO A 169 1.85 7.36 9.22
CA PRO A 169 0.73 6.48 8.90
C PRO A 169 -0.44 7.17 8.20
N TYR A 170 -0.63 8.46 8.41
CA TYR A 170 -1.76 9.22 7.87
C TYR A 170 -1.28 10.42 7.04
N GLY A 171 -2.01 10.75 6.00
CA GLY A 171 -1.71 11.84 5.09
C GLY A 171 -1.34 11.35 3.68
N PHE A 172 -0.73 12.21 2.91
CA PHE A 172 -0.25 11.90 1.56
C PHE A 172 0.98 12.73 1.20
N VAL A 173 1.76 12.28 0.24
CA VAL A 173 2.97 12.95 -0.23
C VAL A 173 2.63 13.85 -1.40
N LEU A 174 2.89 15.15 -1.24
CA LEU A 174 2.75 16.15 -2.29
C LEU A 174 3.95 16.10 -3.24
N ARG A 175 3.67 16.07 -4.53
CA ARG A 175 4.67 16.17 -5.58
C ARG A 175 5.25 17.59 -5.64
N ASN A 176 6.55 17.71 -5.82
CA ASN A 176 7.31 18.97 -5.93
C ASN A 176 7.24 19.89 -4.70
N ALA A 177 6.79 19.40 -3.54
CA ALA A 177 6.68 20.23 -2.34
C ALA A 177 7.97 20.24 -1.49
N GLU A 178 8.53 19.06 -1.19
CA GLU A 178 9.74 18.90 -0.36
C GLU A 178 10.99 18.70 -1.22
N GLN A 179 10.82 18.06 -2.37
CA GLN A 179 11.87 17.78 -3.32
C GLN A 179 11.38 18.19 -4.72
N PRO A 180 12.26 18.64 -5.60
CA PRO A 180 11.91 18.96 -6.98
C PRO A 180 11.80 17.66 -7.80
N ASP A 181 10.71 16.89 -7.54
CA ASP A 181 10.50 15.55 -8.09
C ASP A 181 10.60 15.52 -9.62
N ASP A 182 10.03 16.51 -10.30
CA ASP A 182 10.09 16.62 -11.75
C ASP A 182 11.54 16.79 -12.26
N LYS A 183 12.34 17.58 -11.55
CA LYS A 183 13.76 17.80 -11.90
C LYS A 183 14.60 16.55 -11.67
N TYR A 184 14.29 15.79 -10.64
CA TYR A 184 15.02 14.57 -10.27
C TYR A 184 14.49 13.33 -10.97
N ASP A 185 13.39 13.47 -11.71
CA ASP A 185 12.68 12.36 -12.34
C ASP A 185 12.27 11.29 -11.32
N TRP A 186 11.75 11.75 -10.19
CA TRP A 186 11.21 10.92 -9.10
C TRP A 186 9.68 10.87 -9.16
N VAL A 187 9.13 9.85 -8.53
CA VAL A 187 7.69 9.62 -8.40
C VAL A 187 7.30 9.79 -6.92
N VAL A 188 6.07 10.19 -6.65
CA VAL A 188 5.52 10.21 -5.29
C VAL A 188 4.42 9.16 -5.13
N ALA A 189 4.43 8.47 -4.00
CA ALA A 189 3.47 7.42 -3.69
C ALA A 189 2.06 7.94 -3.35
N HIS A 190 1.89 9.27 -3.30
CA HIS A 190 0.66 9.93 -2.91
C HIS A 190 0.19 9.44 -1.52
N ASP A 191 -0.98 8.84 -1.40
CA ASP A 191 -1.57 8.36 -0.15
C ASP A 191 -1.22 6.90 0.21
N MET A 192 -0.41 6.24 -0.63
CA MET A 192 0.02 4.87 -0.34
C MET A 192 1.18 4.84 0.66
N ARG A 193 1.06 3.99 1.66
CA ARG A 193 2.18 3.66 2.55
C ARG A 193 3.29 2.93 1.78
N PRO A 194 4.54 2.96 2.29
CA PRO A 194 5.69 2.40 1.58
C PRO A 194 5.49 0.95 1.13
N GLU A 195 4.88 0.11 1.97
CA GLU A 195 4.63 -1.31 1.67
C GLU A 195 3.66 -1.50 0.50
N LYS A 196 2.61 -0.68 0.45
CA LYS A 196 1.61 -0.67 -0.64
C LYS A 196 2.20 -0.07 -1.92
N ALA A 197 2.93 1.04 -1.78
CA ALA A 197 3.64 1.67 -2.89
C ALA A 197 4.63 0.71 -3.54
N ARG A 198 5.32 -0.12 -2.74
CA ARG A 198 6.20 -1.17 -3.24
C ARG A 198 5.47 -2.14 -4.18
N ILE A 199 4.31 -2.64 -3.77
CA ILE A 199 3.52 -3.60 -4.57
C ILE A 199 3.04 -2.94 -5.88
N LEU A 200 2.50 -1.72 -5.81
CA LEU A 200 2.08 -1.01 -7.02
C LEU A 200 3.28 -0.76 -7.96
N THR A 201 4.44 -0.39 -7.43
CA THR A 201 5.65 -0.20 -8.24
C THR A 201 6.10 -1.51 -8.90
N MET A 202 6.04 -2.65 -8.20
CA MET A 202 6.36 -3.95 -8.79
C MET A 202 5.44 -4.26 -9.98
N LEU A 203 4.13 -4.02 -9.84
CA LEU A 203 3.16 -4.21 -10.91
C LEU A 203 3.39 -3.22 -12.06
N ALA A 204 3.59 -1.94 -11.75
CA ALA A 204 3.83 -0.90 -12.75
C ALA A 204 5.08 -1.21 -13.62
N LEU A 205 6.16 -1.68 -13.00
CA LEU A 205 7.39 -2.07 -13.68
C LEU A 205 7.23 -3.24 -14.66
N THR A 206 6.15 -4.02 -14.57
CA THR A 206 5.82 -5.03 -15.60
C THR A 206 5.26 -4.41 -16.89
N LYS A 207 4.85 -3.14 -16.83
CA LYS A 207 4.24 -2.40 -17.94
C LYS A 207 5.16 -1.31 -18.50
N THR A 208 5.79 -0.55 -17.63
CA THR A 208 6.51 0.66 -18.04
C THR A 208 7.63 1.03 -17.06
N ARG A 209 8.61 1.80 -17.55
CA ARG A 209 9.61 2.49 -16.76
C ARG A 209 9.49 4.02 -16.86
N ASP A 210 8.49 4.51 -17.58
CA ASP A 210 8.18 5.93 -17.69
C ASP A 210 7.65 6.45 -16.34
N THR A 211 8.33 7.40 -15.75
CA THR A 211 8.00 7.98 -14.45
C THR A 211 6.68 8.76 -14.46
N ARG A 212 6.28 9.30 -15.61
CA ARG A 212 5.00 9.99 -15.76
C ARG A 212 3.84 8.99 -15.69
N GLU A 213 3.99 7.84 -16.36
CA GLU A 213 3.01 6.77 -16.31
C GLU A 213 2.95 6.13 -14.91
N LEU A 214 4.10 5.92 -14.25
CA LEU A 214 4.11 5.48 -12.87
C LEU A 214 3.37 6.47 -11.96
N GLN A 215 3.61 7.76 -12.14
CA GLN A 215 2.94 8.79 -11.34
C GLN A 215 1.44 8.81 -11.58
N ARG A 216 0.97 8.63 -12.82
CA ARG A 216 -0.46 8.46 -13.13
C ARG A 216 -1.04 7.26 -12.36
N MET A 217 -0.33 6.13 -12.37
CA MET A 217 -0.78 4.93 -11.64
C MET A 217 -0.92 5.21 -10.13
N PHE A 218 -0.01 5.94 -9.51
CA PHE A 218 -0.14 6.31 -8.10
C PHE A 218 -1.31 7.25 -7.80
N TRP A 219 -1.76 8.02 -8.78
CA TRP A 219 -2.94 8.86 -8.62
C TRP A 219 -4.25 8.10 -8.87
N GLU A 220 -4.23 7.09 -9.72
CA GLU A 220 -5.42 6.34 -10.11
C GLU A 220 -5.72 5.13 -9.22
N TYR A 221 -4.68 4.46 -8.72
CA TYR A 221 -4.77 3.27 -7.87
C TYR A 221 -4.65 3.60 -6.34
#